data_427962abe25a2a8a9112e6b478ea9c0c
#
_entry.id   427962abe25a2a8a9112e6b478ea9c0c
#
_cell.length_a   1.000
_cell.length_b   1.000
_cell.length_c   1.000
_cell.angle_alpha   90.00
_cell.angle_beta   90.00
_cell.angle_gamma   90.00
#
_symmetry.space_group_name_H-M   'P 1'
#
loop_
_entity.id
_entity.type
_entity.pdbx_description
1 polymer ?
#
loop_
_entity_poly.entity_id
_entity_poly.type
_entity_poly.pdbx_seq_one_letter_code
_entity_poly.pdbx_strand_id
1 'polypeptide(L)'
;MREKSQLTTLCYIEKDGKYLMLHRVKKEKDVNKDKWIGIGGHFEEGESPEECLLREAKEETGLTLLSWQFRGIVTFIADGWPTEYMCLYTADAFEGELKECSEGTLEWVKKEELDKLNL
;
A
#
# COMPACT_ATOMS: atom_id res chain seq x y z
N MET A 1 -9.58 28.65 1.31
CA MET A 1 -8.49 28.07 0.51
C MET A 1 -8.72 26.57 0.35
N ARG A 2 -8.57 26.08 -0.87
CA ARG A 2 -8.78 24.66 -1.12
C ARG A 2 -7.53 23.88 -0.71
N GLU A 3 -7.72 22.80 0.03
CA GLU A 3 -6.61 21.92 0.38
C GLU A 3 -6.12 21.18 -0.86
N LYS A 4 -4.83 20.91 -0.86
CA LYS A 4 -4.23 20.17 -1.96
C LYS A 4 -4.59 18.69 -1.86
N SER A 5 -4.89 18.09 -3.02
CA SER A 5 -5.11 16.65 -3.10
C SER A 5 -3.83 15.89 -2.84
N GLN A 6 -3.96 14.66 -2.36
CA GLN A 6 -2.84 13.78 -2.09
C GLN A 6 -2.74 12.74 -3.21
N LEU A 7 -1.51 12.48 -3.64
CA LEU A 7 -1.23 11.43 -4.64
C LEU A 7 -0.50 10.29 -3.94
N THR A 8 -1.04 9.10 -4.06
CA THR A 8 -0.46 7.93 -3.40
C THR A 8 -0.47 6.73 -4.34
N THR A 9 0.26 5.69 -3.96
CA THR A 9 0.18 4.38 -4.60
C THR A 9 -0.38 3.37 -3.60
N LEU A 10 -1.02 2.34 -4.13
CA LEU A 10 -1.47 1.20 -3.36
C LEU A 10 -1.20 -0.04 -4.19
N CYS A 11 -0.51 -1.01 -3.62
CA CYS A 11 -0.14 -2.22 -4.33
C CYS A 11 -0.52 -3.47 -3.55
N TYR A 12 -1.14 -4.41 -4.24
CA TYR A 12 -1.39 -5.73 -3.70
C TYR A 12 -0.37 -6.69 -4.33
N ILE A 13 0.61 -7.11 -3.52
CA ILE A 13 1.64 -8.06 -3.96
C ILE A 13 1.11 -9.46 -3.75
N GLU A 14 1.08 -10.25 -4.81
CA GLU A 14 0.46 -11.56 -4.82
C GLU A 14 1.49 -12.70 -4.88
N LYS A 15 1.24 -13.75 -4.10
CA LYS A 15 2.03 -14.98 -4.15
C LYS A 15 1.17 -16.14 -3.65
N ASP A 16 1.08 -17.20 -4.46
CA ASP A 16 0.39 -18.45 -4.07
C ASP A 16 -1.04 -18.25 -3.57
N GLY A 17 -1.80 -17.38 -4.25
CA GLY A 17 -3.19 -17.10 -3.88
C GLY A 17 -3.37 -16.20 -2.68
N LYS A 18 -2.30 -15.55 -2.24
CA LYS A 18 -2.31 -14.65 -1.09
C LYS A 18 -1.85 -13.26 -1.50
N TYR A 19 -2.33 -12.25 -0.79
CA TYR A 19 -1.83 -10.88 -0.90
C TYR A 19 -1.01 -10.54 0.33
N LEU A 20 0.07 -9.77 0.13
CA LEU A 20 0.85 -9.23 1.22
C LEU A 20 0.12 -8.03 1.79
N MET A 21 -0.29 -8.11 3.05
CA MET A 21 -1.05 -7.06 3.70
C MET A 21 -0.28 -6.50 4.89
N LEU A 22 -0.43 -5.21 5.11
CA LEU A 22 0.13 -4.52 6.26
C LEU A 22 -0.98 -4.29 7.28
N HIS A 23 -0.82 -4.85 8.48
CA HIS A 23 -1.71 -4.59 9.61
C HIS A 23 -1.13 -3.42 10.41
N ARG A 24 -1.78 -2.28 10.38
CA ARG A 24 -1.26 -1.03 10.95
C ARG A 24 -1.51 -0.98 12.45
N VAL A 25 -0.57 -1.53 13.22
CA VAL A 25 -0.72 -1.64 14.69
C VAL A 25 0.41 -0.98 15.47
N LYS A 26 1.45 -0.47 14.79
CA LYS A 26 2.64 0.04 15.48
C LYS A 26 2.60 1.54 15.80
N LYS A 27 1.72 2.30 15.16
CA LYS A 27 1.59 3.74 15.40
C LYS A 27 0.28 4.03 16.12
N GLU A 28 0.35 4.66 17.30
CA GLU A 28 -0.87 4.96 18.08
C GLU A 28 -1.76 5.99 17.42
N LYS A 29 -1.17 7.02 16.81
CA LYS A 29 -1.92 8.10 16.16
C LYS A 29 -1.96 7.90 14.65
N ASP A 30 -2.53 6.82 14.22
CA ASP A 30 -2.64 6.48 12.82
C ASP A 30 -4.12 6.40 12.47
N VAL A 31 -4.56 7.18 11.47
CA VAL A 31 -5.95 7.18 10.99
C VAL A 31 -6.37 5.78 10.53
N ASN A 32 -5.42 4.97 10.08
CA ASN A 32 -5.66 3.61 9.62
C ASN A 32 -5.30 2.55 10.68
N LYS A 33 -5.17 2.97 11.95
CA LYS A 33 -4.81 2.04 13.01
C LYS A 33 -5.77 0.84 13.06
N ASP A 34 -5.20 -0.35 13.23
CA ASP A 34 -5.90 -1.64 13.24
C ASP A 34 -6.50 -2.06 11.90
N LYS A 35 -6.29 -1.27 10.86
CA LYS A 35 -6.74 -1.65 9.53
C LYS A 35 -5.68 -2.46 8.80
N TRP A 36 -6.13 -3.30 7.90
CA TRP A 36 -5.28 -4.06 7.00
C TRP A 36 -5.29 -3.36 5.65
N ILE A 37 -4.13 -3.03 5.13
CA ILE A 37 -4.01 -2.33 3.86
C ILE A 37 -2.97 -2.99 2.97
N GLY A 38 -3.00 -2.66 1.68
CA GLY A 38 -1.93 -3.02 0.76
C GLY A 38 -0.69 -2.18 1.02
N ILE A 39 0.30 -2.32 0.16
CA ILE A 39 1.58 -1.64 0.28
C ILE A 39 1.55 -0.36 -0.53
N GLY A 40 2.04 0.73 0.01
CA GLY A 40 2.10 1.99 -0.73
C GLY A 40 2.29 3.19 0.15
N GLY A 41 2.24 4.35 -0.45
CA GLY A 41 2.41 5.60 0.28
C GLY A 41 2.37 6.80 -0.65
N HIS A 42 2.72 7.96 -0.11
CA HIS A 42 2.65 9.23 -0.83
C HIS A 42 3.79 9.36 -1.84
N PHE A 43 3.49 10.02 -2.96
CA PHE A 43 4.51 10.40 -3.94
C PHE A 43 5.48 11.39 -3.28
N GLU A 44 6.75 11.26 -3.62
CA GLU A 44 7.72 12.29 -3.31
C GLU A 44 7.78 13.27 -4.49
N GLU A 45 8.35 14.44 -4.24
CA GLU A 45 8.48 15.48 -5.25
C GLU A 45 9.18 14.94 -6.52
N GLY A 46 8.52 15.14 -7.66
CA GLY A 46 9.08 14.71 -8.94
C GLY A 46 9.04 13.22 -9.22
N GLU A 47 8.38 12.45 -8.37
CA GLU A 47 8.33 11.00 -8.51
C GLU A 47 7.16 10.58 -9.41
N SER A 48 7.41 9.64 -10.32
CA SER A 48 6.34 9.03 -11.11
C SER A 48 5.60 7.99 -10.27
N PRO A 49 4.39 7.56 -10.69
CA PRO A 49 3.68 6.50 -9.98
C PRO A 49 4.50 5.22 -9.83
N GLU A 50 5.22 4.79 -10.87
CA GLU A 50 6.04 3.57 -10.82
C GLU A 50 7.23 3.73 -9.90
N GLU A 51 7.85 4.91 -9.90
CA GLU A 51 8.96 5.19 -8.97
C GLU A 51 8.48 5.13 -7.52
N CYS A 52 7.30 5.71 -7.25
CA CYS A 52 6.69 5.64 -5.93
C CYS A 52 6.38 4.19 -5.54
N LEU A 53 5.80 3.43 -6.46
CA LEU A 53 5.47 2.03 -6.24
C LEU A 53 6.71 1.23 -5.83
N LEU A 54 7.77 1.35 -6.61
CA LEU A 54 8.99 0.58 -6.36
C LEU A 54 9.68 1.00 -5.06
N ARG A 55 9.73 2.30 -4.81
CA ARG A 55 10.33 2.84 -3.58
C ARG A 55 9.57 2.40 -2.33
N GLU A 56 8.24 2.56 -2.34
CA GLU A 56 7.42 2.20 -1.18
C GLU A 56 7.46 0.70 -0.91
N ALA A 57 7.41 -0.12 -1.96
CA ALA A 57 7.51 -1.56 -1.79
C ALA A 57 8.84 -1.93 -1.12
N LYS A 58 9.94 -1.33 -1.57
CA LYS A 58 11.25 -1.59 -1.01
C LYS A 58 11.36 -1.12 0.44
N GLU A 59 10.90 0.09 0.71
CA GLU A 59 10.97 0.67 2.06
C GLU A 59 10.10 -0.10 3.06
N GLU A 60 8.89 -0.45 2.68
CA GLU A 60 7.96 -1.11 3.60
C GLU A 60 8.18 -2.61 3.75
N THR A 61 8.57 -3.29 2.67
CA THR A 61 8.62 -4.75 2.68
C THR A 61 10.00 -5.35 2.51
N GLY A 62 10.94 -4.59 1.96
CA GLY A 62 12.24 -5.13 1.57
C GLY A 62 12.26 -5.78 0.21
N LEU A 63 11.10 -5.88 -0.44
CA LEU A 63 10.99 -6.57 -1.72
C LEU A 63 11.24 -5.62 -2.89
N THR A 64 11.87 -6.16 -3.94
CA THR A 64 12.05 -5.46 -5.21
C THR A 64 11.05 -6.06 -6.19
N LEU A 65 10.10 -5.26 -6.65
CA LEU A 65 9.10 -5.72 -7.60
C LEU A 65 9.72 -5.90 -8.97
N LEU A 66 9.40 -7.00 -9.65
CA LEU A 66 9.91 -7.33 -10.97
C LEU A 66 8.83 -7.22 -12.05
N SER A 67 7.57 -7.35 -11.66
CA SER A 67 6.45 -7.25 -12.59
C SER A 67 5.25 -6.68 -11.86
N TRP A 68 4.57 -5.74 -12.49
CA TRP A 68 3.38 -5.11 -11.91
C TRP A 68 2.43 -4.66 -13.01
N GLN A 69 1.16 -4.45 -12.63
CA GLN A 69 0.14 -3.98 -13.55
C GLN A 69 -0.64 -2.83 -12.91
N PHE A 70 -0.83 -1.75 -13.66
CA PHE A 70 -1.66 -0.65 -13.24
C PHE A 70 -3.14 -1.06 -13.36
N ARG A 71 -3.91 -0.85 -12.29
CA ARG A 71 -5.31 -1.28 -12.23
C ARG A 71 -6.30 -0.13 -12.26
N GLY A 72 -5.87 1.09 -12.01
CA GLY A 72 -6.73 2.25 -12.03
C GLY A 72 -6.42 3.22 -10.90
N ILE A 73 -7.28 4.22 -10.77
CA ILE A 73 -7.16 5.22 -9.72
C ILE A 73 -8.36 5.10 -8.79
N VAL A 74 -8.09 4.97 -7.50
CA VAL A 74 -9.13 4.92 -6.47
C VAL A 74 -9.16 6.28 -5.77
N THR A 75 -10.31 6.90 -5.72
CA THR A 75 -10.49 8.18 -5.04
C THR A 75 -11.00 7.93 -3.63
N PHE A 76 -10.25 8.39 -2.65
CA PHE A 76 -10.61 8.27 -1.25
C PHE A 76 -10.98 9.63 -0.69
N ILE A 77 -12.21 9.74 -0.17
CA ILE A 77 -12.76 10.97 0.38
C ILE A 77 -13.16 10.71 1.83
N ALA A 78 -12.63 11.51 2.74
CA ALA A 78 -12.97 11.44 4.16
C ALA A 78 -13.07 12.84 4.74
N ASP A 79 -14.04 13.05 5.63
CA ASP A 79 -14.23 14.35 6.27
C ASP A 79 -12.99 14.76 7.06
N GLY A 80 -12.56 16.01 6.86
CA GLY A 80 -11.40 16.55 7.57
C GLY A 80 -10.06 16.16 6.96
N TRP A 81 -10.05 15.44 5.83
CA TRP A 81 -8.82 15.01 5.18
C TRP A 81 -8.81 15.45 3.71
N PRO A 82 -7.64 15.77 3.15
CA PRO A 82 -7.54 16.04 1.71
C PRO A 82 -7.99 14.83 0.89
N THR A 83 -8.59 15.07 -0.27
CA THR A 83 -8.94 13.99 -1.19
C THR A 83 -7.68 13.27 -1.61
N GLU A 84 -7.71 11.95 -1.55
CA GLU A 84 -6.56 11.13 -1.91
C GLU A 84 -6.85 10.35 -3.19
N TYR A 85 -5.93 10.46 -4.15
CA TYR A 85 -6.00 9.71 -5.41
C TYR A 85 -4.93 8.63 -5.35
N MET A 86 -5.36 7.38 -5.28
CA MET A 86 -4.46 6.24 -5.16
C MET A 86 -4.30 5.54 -6.49
N CYS A 87 -3.07 5.49 -6.99
CA CYS A 87 -2.74 4.69 -8.16
C CYS A 87 -2.65 3.23 -7.71
N LEU A 88 -3.60 2.42 -8.15
CA LEU A 88 -3.70 1.03 -7.73
C LEU A 88 -2.94 0.11 -8.66
N TYR A 89 -2.11 -0.72 -8.07
CA TYR A 89 -1.29 -1.71 -8.77
C TYR A 89 -1.47 -3.09 -8.16
N THR A 90 -1.22 -4.11 -8.98
CA THR A 90 -1.00 -5.47 -8.49
C THR A 90 0.38 -5.91 -8.97
N ALA A 91 1.07 -6.74 -8.19
CA ALA A 91 2.38 -7.26 -8.53
C ALA A 91 2.42 -8.73 -8.18
N ASP A 92 2.98 -9.56 -9.08
CA ASP A 92 3.03 -11.00 -8.90
C ASP A 92 4.44 -11.59 -9.04
N ALA A 93 5.44 -10.74 -9.26
CA ALA A 93 6.82 -11.17 -9.33
C ALA A 93 7.71 -10.20 -8.56
N PHE A 94 8.53 -10.73 -7.69
CA PHE A 94 9.41 -9.93 -6.85
C PHE A 94 10.61 -10.77 -6.43
N GLU A 95 11.63 -10.09 -5.89
CA GLU A 95 12.78 -10.75 -5.29
C GLU A 95 13.11 -10.07 -3.97
N GLY A 96 13.95 -10.73 -3.17
CA GLY A 96 14.32 -10.24 -1.86
C GLY A 96 13.55 -10.93 -0.75
N GLU A 97 13.80 -10.51 0.47
CA GLU A 97 13.17 -11.08 1.66
C GLU A 97 12.40 -10.01 2.42
N LEU A 98 11.30 -10.41 3.04
CA LEU A 98 10.52 -9.50 3.86
C LEU A 98 11.35 -9.00 5.03
N LYS A 99 11.27 -7.70 5.27
CA LYS A 99 11.88 -7.09 6.45
C LYS A 99 10.78 -6.62 7.39
N GLU A 100 11.16 -6.29 8.61
CA GLU A 100 10.22 -5.73 9.58
C GLU A 100 9.80 -4.33 9.15
N CYS A 101 8.50 -4.06 9.21
CA CYS A 101 7.94 -2.76 8.86
C CYS A 101 7.70 -1.93 10.11
N SER A 102 8.11 -0.65 10.09
CA SER A 102 7.93 0.25 11.23
C SER A 102 6.49 0.65 11.48
N GLU A 103 5.61 0.50 10.49
CA GLU A 103 4.21 0.93 10.58
C GLU A 103 3.26 -0.16 11.03
N GLY A 104 3.68 -1.41 10.99
CA GLY A 104 2.82 -2.50 11.37
C GLY A 104 3.44 -3.86 11.09
N THR A 105 2.59 -4.85 11.02
CA THR A 105 2.99 -6.24 10.78
C THR A 105 2.61 -6.64 9.36
N LEU A 106 3.56 -7.24 8.63
CA LEU A 106 3.33 -7.75 7.27
C LEU A 106 2.91 -9.21 7.34
N GLU A 107 1.83 -9.56 6.66
CA GLU A 107 1.35 -10.93 6.61
C GLU A 107 0.81 -11.27 5.23
N TRP A 108 1.02 -12.51 4.80
CA TRP A 108 0.41 -13.05 3.60
C TRP A 108 -0.99 -13.55 3.96
N VAL A 109 -2.00 -12.94 3.36
CA VAL A 109 -3.40 -13.24 3.64
C VAL A 109 -4.06 -13.85 2.41
N LYS A 110 -4.78 -14.96 2.61
CA LYS A 110 -5.51 -15.61 1.51
C LYS A 110 -6.56 -14.67 0.95
N LYS A 111 -6.69 -14.64 -0.37
CA LYS A 111 -7.64 -13.75 -1.04
C LYS A 111 -9.06 -13.94 -0.54
N GLU A 112 -9.48 -15.17 -0.29
CA GLU A 112 -10.83 -15.49 0.17
C GLU A 112 -11.09 -15.06 1.62
N GLU A 113 -10.05 -14.65 2.35
CA GLU A 113 -10.19 -14.18 3.73
C GLU A 113 -10.12 -12.67 3.87
N LEU A 114 -9.92 -11.94 2.77
CA LEU A 114 -9.78 -10.48 2.83
C LEU A 114 -11.03 -9.78 3.37
N ASP A 115 -12.21 -10.27 3.06
CA ASP A 115 -13.46 -9.69 3.51
C ASP A 115 -13.69 -9.81 5.02
N LYS A 116 -12.91 -10.63 5.70
CA LYS A 116 -12.97 -10.80 7.15
C LYS A 116 -12.06 -9.82 7.89
N LEU A 117 -11.25 -9.08 7.17
CA LEU A 117 -10.31 -8.14 7.74
C LEU A 117 -10.92 -6.75 7.86
N ASN A 118 -10.40 -5.97 8.81
CA ASN A 118 -10.75 -4.57 8.95
C ASN A 118 -9.93 -3.76 7.93
N LEU A 119 -10.53 -3.54 6.79
CA LEU A 119 -9.89 -2.81 5.69
C LEU A 119 -10.17 -1.32 5.75
#